data_3b1ff9b1164cb400a7c10ac49ff7ef94
#
_entry.id   3b1ff9b1164cb400a7c10ac49ff7ef94
#
_cell.length_a   1.000
_cell.length_b   1.000
_cell.length_c   1.000
_cell.angle_alpha   90.00
_cell.angle_beta   90.00
_cell.angle_gamma   90.00
#
_symmetry.space_group_name_H-M   'P 1'
#
loop_
_entity.id
_entity.type
_entity.pdbx_description
1 polymer ?
#
loop_
_entity_poly.entity_id
_entity_poly.type
_entity_poly.pdbx_seq_one_letter_code
_entity_poly.pdbx_strand_id
1 'polypeptide(L)'
;MHVKKKLISLMLALGLLGGTQTAFAAEAAPEAEPLPAWSYGMLADGYSLGLFGDEIYTQHSQTVTTEQLDTMTKVVADKLALLEMETRPAADEGLVIDTTRGGVVNALYQEAAAYAFPGIEAGAEEFMTSVGALAGDGSSLRLEEPCTLLEAAAMADSLILNLYDQQNAGSLGLLWKADNGEGNTLYLLGSIHTDVNNTYPFHKQLRDIILNADQVTFELDFNDQAQIAEFAAMQVYSDGTTLADHVSPELYQATVKVAAQLGMDEQAIAQYKAWALATSLQSLATLDETTSSNAMAVDLYVNAKAANAGIPIDAVETYAFQGGIFDNLSPEYQETYLASGLLMAVDVNTVDQETRDALVAVLGEEALEPATQEAIQAQVDQISAMMETWKNRDVAGFEKIYDKEAILESDDELNSKLFIDLDPGMIQYAADYLSQEGSHTGLMVVGAGHMVGDTGIVQGLIDQGYTVEVVPNP
;
A
#
# COMPACT_ATOMS: atom_id res chain seq x y z
N MET A 1 18.71 -3.67 20.46
CA MET A 1 18.94 -3.88 19.01
C MET A 1 18.05 -4.98 18.42
N HIS A 2 17.73 -6.07 19.16
CA HIS A 2 16.89 -7.17 18.67
C HIS A 2 15.41 -6.80 18.51
N VAL A 3 14.79 -6.08 19.44
CA VAL A 3 13.36 -5.70 19.38
C VAL A 3 13.07 -4.78 18.18
N LYS A 4 13.97 -3.84 17.88
CA LYS A 4 13.77 -2.89 16.75
C LYS A 4 13.96 -3.54 15.37
N LYS A 5 14.84 -4.53 15.23
CA LYS A 5 14.94 -5.34 14.01
C LYS A 5 13.70 -6.21 13.80
N LYS A 6 13.10 -6.72 14.88
CA LYS A 6 11.85 -7.49 14.85
C LYS A 6 10.66 -6.67 14.35
N LEU A 7 10.58 -5.36 14.64
CA LEU A 7 9.50 -4.47 14.24
C LEU A 7 9.47 -4.17 12.72
N ILE A 8 10.61 -4.11 12.04
CA ILE A 8 10.68 -3.86 10.58
C ILE A 8 10.11 -5.04 9.79
N SER A 9 10.43 -6.27 10.20
CA SER A 9 9.87 -7.48 9.57
C SER A 9 8.36 -7.57 9.76
N LEU A 10 7.86 -7.12 10.91
CA LEU A 10 6.45 -7.11 11.26
C LEU A 10 5.64 -6.14 10.39
N MET A 11 6.18 -4.94 10.06
CA MET A 11 5.48 -3.96 9.21
C MET A 11 5.26 -4.46 7.79
N LEU A 12 6.15 -5.29 7.25
CA LEU A 12 6.03 -5.85 5.90
C LEU A 12 5.05 -7.03 5.80
N ALA A 13 4.88 -7.76 6.90
CA ALA A 13 3.96 -8.91 6.95
C ALA A 13 2.53 -8.54 7.41
N LEU A 14 2.35 -7.40 8.09
CA LEU A 14 1.10 -7.02 8.75
C LEU A 14 0.27 -5.94 8.03
N GLY A 15 0.73 -5.45 6.90
CA GLY A 15 0.00 -4.41 6.16
C GLY A 15 -1.43 -4.78 5.77
N LEU A 16 -1.75 -6.07 5.70
CA LEU A 16 -3.08 -6.57 5.38
C LEU A 16 -4.11 -6.40 6.51
N LEU A 17 -3.67 -6.30 7.76
CA LEU A 17 -4.59 -6.15 8.90
C LEU A 17 -4.94 -4.70 9.23
N GLY A 18 -4.18 -3.73 8.70
CA GLY A 18 -4.41 -2.29 8.92
C GLY A 18 -5.59 -1.69 8.14
N GLY A 19 -6.17 -2.43 7.20
CA GLY A 19 -7.32 -2.00 6.39
C GLY A 19 -8.68 -2.05 7.09
N THR A 20 -8.77 -2.41 8.36
CA THR A 20 -10.00 -2.25 9.11
C THR A 20 -10.21 -0.77 9.40
N GLN A 21 -10.82 -0.05 8.46
CA GLN A 21 -11.50 1.19 8.80
C GLN A 21 -12.39 0.89 10.00
N THR A 22 -12.05 1.46 11.16
CA THR A 22 -12.98 1.52 12.28
C THR A 22 -14.25 2.11 11.72
N ALA A 23 -15.31 1.29 11.65
CA ALA A 23 -16.65 1.72 11.30
C ALA A 23 -17.16 2.62 12.44
N PHE A 24 -16.68 3.85 12.51
CA PHE A 24 -17.43 4.91 13.13
C PHE A 24 -18.67 5.08 12.24
N ALA A 25 -19.83 4.94 12.86
CA ALA A 25 -21.11 5.09 12.20
C ALA A 25 -21.10 6.38 11.37
N ALA A 26 -20.88 6.25 10.07
CA ALA A 26 -21.00 7.35 9.15
C ALA A 26 -22.47 7.74 9.13
N GLU A 27 -22.78 8.97 9.49
CA GLU A 27 -24.04 9.61 9.17
C GLU A 27 -24.26 9.40 7.66
N ALA A 28 -25.47 8.96 7.27
CA ALA A 28 -25.78 8.62 5.90
C ALA A 28 -25.36 9.77 4.96
N ALA A 29 -24.29 9.54 4.19
CA ALA A 29 -23.84 10.49 3.20
C ALA A 29 -24.95 10.70 2.16
N PRO A 30 -25.13 11.93 1.63
CA PRO A 30 -26.07 12.16 0.52
C PRO A 30 -25.75 11.19 -0.62
N GLU A 31 -26.82 10.67 -1.30
CA GLU A 31 -26.65 9.81 -2.46
C GLU A 31 -25.74 10.51 -3.47
N ALA A 32 -24.49 10.05 -3.55
CA ALA A 32 -23.53 10.57 -4.50
C ALA A 32 -23.95 10.17 -5.92
N GLU A 33 -23.83 11.08 -6.89
CA GLU A 33 -24.01 10.73 -8.29
C GLU A 33 -22.98 9.65 -8.67
N PRO A 34 -23.37 8.61 -9.45
CA PRO A 34 -22.44 7.57 -9.83
C PRO A 34 -21.35 8.13 -10.74
N LEU A 35 -20.11 7.72 -10.49
CA LEU A 35 -18.97 8.06 -11.33
C LEU A 35 -19.20 7.59 -12.78
N PRO A 36 -18.80 8.39 -13.78
CA PRO A 36 -18.88 7.98 -15.17
C PRO A 36 -17.99 6.75 -15.44
N ALA A 37 -18.47 5.80 -16.23
CA ALA A 37 -17.76 4.54 -16.50
C ALA A 37 -16.32 4.72 -17.02
N TRP A 38 -16.06 5.79 -17.78
CA TRP A 38 -14.73 6.07 -18.31
C TRP A 38 -13.69 6.39 -17.22
N SER A 39 -14.12 6.85 -16.04
CA SER A 39 -13.20 7.28 -14.97
C SER A 39 -12.66 6.12 -14.13
N TYR A 40 -13.32 4.96 -14.11
CA TYR A 40 -12.90 3.85 -13.25
C TYR A 40 -11.45 3.41 -13.50
N GLY A 41 -10.98 3.47 -14.75
CA GLY A 41 -9.61 3.08 -15.10
C GLY A 41 -8.52 3.93 -14.43
N MET A 42 -8.81 5.22 -14.11
CA MET A 42 -7.84 6.15 -13.55
C MET A 42 -7.95 6.31 -12.01
N LEU A 43 -9.01 5.79 -11.38
CA LEU A 43 -9.24 6.06 -9.95
C LEU A 43 -8.10 5.56 -9.06
N ALA A 44 -7.63 4.33 -9.29
CA ALA A 44 -6.53 3.77 -8.50
C ALA A 44 -5.21 4.54 -8.73
N ASP A 45 -4.92 4.92 -9.97
CA ASP A 45 -3.73 5.72 -10.31
C ASP A 45 -3.79 7.09 -9.65
N GLY A 46 -4.86 7.84 -9.89
CA GLY A 46 -5.02 9.20 -9.37
C GLY A 46 -5.04 9.28 -7.84
N TYR A 47 -5.69 8.32 -7.17
CA TYR A 47 -5.68 8.22 -5.73
C TYR A 47 -4.26 7.93 -5.20
N SER A 48 -3.58 6.93 -5.76
CA SER A 48 -2.22 6.56 -5.36
C SER A 48 -1.16 7.61 -5.69
N LEU A 49 -1.42 8.45 -6.68
CA LEU A 49 -0.59 9.61 -6.99
C LEU A 49 -0.85 10.78 -6.03
N GLY A 50 -1.98 10.77 -5.31
CA GLY A 50 -2.40 11.87 -4.44
C GLY A 50 -3.03 13.05 -5.19
N LEU A 51 -3.60 12.80 -6.38
CA LEU A 51 -4.30 13.82 -7.16
C LEU A 51 -5.63 14.24 -6.54
N PHE A 52 -6.24 13.37 -5.78
CA PHE A 52 -7.49 13.55 -5.05
C PHE A 52 -7.59 12.56 -3.88
N GLY A 53 -8.50 12.83 -2.95
CA GLY A 53 -8.92 11.93 -1.89
C GLY A 53 -10.36 11.44 -2.09
N ASP A 54 -11.03 11.11 -0.98
CA ASP A 54 -12.40 10.56 -0.99
C ASP A 54 -13.45 11.54 -1.53
N GLU A 55 -13.14 12.84 -1.58
CA GLU A 55 -14.03 13.84 -2.16
C GLU A 55 -14.37 13.57 -3.64
N ILE A 56 -13.54 12.81 -4.37
CA ILE A 56 -13.83 12.42 -5.75
C ILE A 56 -15.17 11.68 -5.88
N TYR A 57 -15.54 10.89 -4.88
CA TYR A 57 -16.78 10.12 -4.88
C TYR A 57 -18.04 10.97 -4.68
N THR A 58 -17.90 12.16 -4.10
CA THR A 58 -19.03 13.05 -3.78
C THR A 58 -19.01 14.37 -4.53
N GLN A 59 -17.87 14.78 -5.10
CA GLN A 59 -17.68 16.10 -5.73
C GLN A 59 -17.19 16.02 -7.17
N HIS A 60 -17.10 14.83 -7.77
CA HIS A 60 -16.49 14.62 -9.08
C HIS A 60 -17.08 15.49 -10.20
N SER A 61 -18.38 15.80 -10.15
CA SER A 61 -19.09 16.64 -11.13
C SER A 61 -19.05 18.15 -10.83
N GLN A 62 -18.52 18.55 -9.67
CA GLN A 62 -18.36 19.94 -9.29
C GLN A 62 -17.16 20.56 -10.01
N THR A 63 -17.21 21.88 -10.24
CA THR A 63 -16.07 22.61 -10.77
C THR A 63 -14.89 22.47 -9.79
N VAL A 64 -13.71 22.11 -10.31
CA VAL A 64 -12.47 22.05 -9.53
C VAL A 64 -12.21 23.37 -8.83
N THR A 65 -11.85 23.33 -7.56
CA THR A 65 -11.46 24.55 -6.82
C THR A 65 -10.00 24.91 -7.09
N THR A 66 -9.62 26.15 -6.82
CA THR A 66 -8.21 26.58 -6.93
C THR A 66 -7.30 25.75 -6.03
N GLU A 67 -7.73 25.44 -4.81
CA GLU A 67 -6.96 24.61 -3.86
C GLU A 67 -6.74 23.19 -4.36
N GLN A 68 -7.78 22.57 -4.95
CA GLN A 68 -7.64 21.25 -5.58
C GLN A 68 -6.72 21.28 -6.80
N LEU A 69 -6.81 22.33 -7.62
CA LEU A 69 -5.92 22.52 -8.77
C LEU A 69 -4.45 22.71 -8.31
N ASP A 70 -4.22 23.53 -7.29
CA ASP A 70 -2.89 23.74 -6.71
C ASP A 70 -2.30 22.43 -6.16
N THR A 71 -3.14 21.58 -5.53
CA THR A 71 -2.72 20.25 -5.08
C THR A 71 -2.30 19.37 -6.27
N MET A 72 -3.12 19.30 -7.32
CA MET A 72 -2.82 18.50 -8.52
C MET A 72 -1.56 18.98 -9.23
N THR A 73 -1.38 20.30 -9.41
CA THR A 73 -0.19 20.84 -10.05
C THR A 73 1.06 20.55 -9.24
N LYS A 74 0.98 20.65 -7.92
CA LYS A 74 2.08 20.26 -7.03
C LYS A 74 2.44 18.78 -7.20
N VAL A 75 1.46 17.89 -7.21
CA VAL A 75 1.70 16.44 -7.44
C VAL A 75 2.35 16.22 -8.80
N VAL A 76 1.86 16.87 -9.86
CA VAL A 76 2.48 16.79 -11.20
C VAL A 76 3.93 17.25 -11.16
N ALA A 77 4.21 18.43 -10.56
CA ALA A 77 5.57 18.95 -10.42
C ALA A 77 6.49 17.97 -9.69
N ASP A 78 6.04 17.46 -8.53
CA ASP A 78 6.81 16.52 -7.70
C ASP A 78 7.10 15.22 -8.47
N LYS A 79 6.13 14.66 -9.21
CA LYS A 79 6.31 13.44 -10.01
C LYS A 79 7.22 13.66 -11.22
N LEU A 80 7.07 14.78 -11.94
CA LEU A 80 7.93 15.06 -13.10
C LEU A 80 9.38 15.34 -12.69
N ALA A 81 9.61 15.90 -11.50
CA ALA A 81 10.96 16.07 -10.97
C ALA A 81 11.72 14.77 -10.79
N LEU A 82 11.02 13.67 -10.50
CA LEU A 82 11.62 12.33 -10.34
C LEU A 82 12.11 11.71 -11.66
N LEU A 83 11.71 12.25 -12.82
CA LEU A 83 12.18 11.80 -14.12
C LEU A 83 13.60 12.31 -14.46
N GLU A 84 14.15 13.21 -13.63
CA GLU A 84 15.50 13.78 -13.79
C GLU A 84 15.80 14.32 -15.20
N MET A 85 14.74 14.85 -15.86
CA MET A 85 14.84 15.41 -17.21
C MET A 85 15.66 16.71 -17.22
N GLU A 86 16.21 17.05 -18.39
CA GLU A 86 16.84 18.35 -18.59
C GLU A 86 15.83 19.48 -18.35
N THR A 87 16.19 20.42 -17.48
CA THR A 87 15.33 21.56 -17.15
C THR A 87 15.41 22.66 -18.22
N ARG A 88 14.33 23.41 -18.35
CA ARG A 88 14.18 24.54 -19.28
C ARG A 88 13.94 25.83 -18.51
N PRO A 89 14.22 27.00 -19.09
CA PRO A 89 13.70 28.27 -18.57
C PRO A 89 12.18 28.20 -18.41
N ALA A 90 11.65 28.89 -17.40
CA ALA A 90 10.22 28.95 -17.14
C ALA A 90 9.41 29.19 -18.42
N ALA A 91 8.33 28.45 -18.59
CA ALA A 91 7.40 28.64 -19.71
C ALA A 91 6.73 30.02 -19.66
N ASP A 92 6.25 30.46 -20.81
CA ASP A 92 5.73 31.78 -21.09
C ASP A 92 4.98 32.48 -19.93
N GLU A 93 5.44 33.67 -19.59
CA GLU A 93 4.70 34.65 -18.82
C GLU A 93 3.45 35.08 -19.64
N GLY A 94 2.30 34.48 -19.36
CA GLY A 94 1.05 34.85 -20.03
C GLY A 94 -0.04 33.81 -20.10
N LEU A 95 0.22 32.59 -19.60
CA LEU A 95 -0.81 31.56 -19.49
C LEU A 95 -1.87 31.99 -18.47
N VAL A 96 -3.14 31.95 -18.87
CA VAL A 96 -4.26 32.17 -17.94
C VAL A 96 -4.51 30.88 -17.18
N ILE A 97 -4.36 30.93 -15.86
CA ILE A 97 -4.62 29.82 -14.96
C ILE A 97 -5.90 30.13 -14.18
N ASP A 98 -6.92 29.35 -14.38
CA ASP A 98 -8.20 29.43 -13.68
C ASP A 98 -8.86 28.04 -13.63
N THR A 99 -10.11 27.96 -13.20
CA THR A 99 -10.86 26.69 -13.09
C THR A 99 -11.67 26.33 -14.34
N THR A 100 -11.39 26.98 -15.47
CA THR A 100 -11.85 26.50 -16.79
C THR A 100 -10.98 25.34 -17.28
N ARG A 101 -11.46 24.56 -18.23
CA ARG A 101 -10.64 23.49 -18.82
C ARG A 101 -9.33 24.03 -19.42
N GLY A 102 -9.38 25.18 -20.09
CA GLY A 102 -8.19 25.85 -20.62
C GLY A 102 -7.23 26.27 -19.51
N GLY A 103 -7.76 26.83 -18.41
CA GLY A 103 -6.96 27.21 -17.25
C GLY A 103 -6.27 26.01 -16.59
N VAL A 104 -6.97 24.91 -16.42
CA VAL A 104 -6.40 23.65 -15.91
C VAL A 104 -5.33 23.08 -16.85
N VAL A 105 -5.59 23.06 -18.17
CA VAL A 105 -4.59 22.66 -19.18
C VAL A 105 -3.34 23.51 -19.08
N ASN A 106 -3.47 24.83 -18.94
CA ASN A 106 -2.34 25.75 -18.80
C ASN A 106 -1.55 25.49 -17.51
N ALA A 107 -2.25 25.26 -16.39
CA ALA A 107 -1.63 24.96 -15.11
C ALA A 107 -0.78 23.67 -15.16
N LEU A 108 -1.35 22.57 -15.66
CA LEU A 108 -0.66 21.31 -15.80
C LEU A 108 0.51 21.35 -16.80
N TYR A 109 0.30 22.04 -17.94
CA TYR A 109 1.35 22.26 -18.94
C TYR A 109 2.52 23.05 -18.35
N GLN A 110 2.27 24.05 -17.52
CA GLN A 110 3.32 24.88 -16.92
C GLN A 110 4.32 24.03 -16.14
N GLU A 111 3.85 23.01 -15.43
CA GLU A 111 4.73 22.08 -14.70
C GLU A 111 5.56 21.21 -15.66
N ALA A 112 4.98 20.71 -16.74
CA ALA A 112 5.69 19.95 -17.76
C ALA A 112 6.68 20.83 -18.53
N ALA A 113 6.35 22.10 -18.77
CA ALA A 113 7.17 23.05 -19.54
C ALA A 113 8.48 23.44 -18.83
N ALA A 114 8.63 23.10 -17.55
CA ALA A 114 9.90 23.22 -16.83
C ALA A 114 10.97 22.21 -17.32
N TYR A 115 10.58 21.23 -18.16
CA TYR A 115 11.44 20.15 -18.62
C TYR A 115 11.43 20.01 -20.15
N ALA A 116 12.50 19.42 -20.71
CA ALA A 116 12.70 19.29 -22.16
C ALA A 116 11.97 18.06 -22.74
N PHE A 117 10.65 17.96 -22.53
CA PHE A 117 9.86 16.90 -23.15
C PHE A 117 9.71 17.11 -24.67
N PRO A 118 9.69 16.03 -25.47
CA PRO A 118 9.43 16.13 -26.90
C PRO A 118 8.08 16.82 -27.19
N GLY A 119 8.10 17.84 -28.05
CA GLY A 119 6.88 18.58 -28.43
C GLY A 119 6.45 19.68 -27.47
N ILE A 120 7.12 19.90 -26.35
CA ILE A 120 6.75 20.91 -25.34
C ILE A 120 6.69 22.35 -25.90
N GLU A 121 7.43 22.65 -26.98
CA GLU A 121 7.46 23.96 -27.64
C GLU A 121 6.16 24.29 -28.42
N ALA A 122 5.29 23.29 -28.62
CA ALA A 122 4.06 23.47 -29.38
C ALA A 122 2.99 24.29 -28.62
N GLY A 123 3.19 24.50 -27.31
CA GLY A 123 2.25 25.17 -26.43
C GLY A 123 1.27 24.22 -25.74
N ALA A 124 0.53 24.75 -24.77
CA ALA A 124 -0.26 23.96 -23.83
C ALA A 124 -1.28 23.02 -24.51
N GLU A 125 -2.12 23.55 -25.38
CA GLU A 125 -3.18 22.78 -26.05
C GLU A 125 -2.62 21.64 -26.91
N GLU A 126 -1.65 21.96 -27.78
CA GLU A 126 -1.06 20.98 -28.69
C GLU A 126 -0.24 19.94 -27.95
N PHE A 127 0.56 20.35 -26.96
CA PHE A 127 1.35 19.42 -26.15
C PHE A 127 0.44 18.47 -25.36
N MET A 128 -0.51 19.01 -24.57
CA MET A 128 -1.42 18.19 -23.74
C MET A 128 -2.26 17.23 -24.58
N THR A 129 -2.66 17.64 -25.78
CA THR A 129 -3.36 16.76 -26.74
C THR A 129 -2.42 15.67 -27.29
N SER A 130 -1.19 16.05 -27.67
CA SER A 130 -0.22 15.09 -28.26
C SER A 130 0.24 14.02 -27.29
N VAL A 131 0.35 14.35 -26.02
CA VAL A 131 0.67 13.38 -24.96
C VAL A 131 -0.56 12.63 -24.45
N GLY A 132 -1.76 12.92 -24.98
CA GLY A 132 -3.01 12.22 -24.61
C GLY A 132 -3.58 12.64 -23.25
N ALA A 133 -3.13 13.74 -22.69
CA ALA A 133 -3.63 14.28 -21.42
C ALA A 133 -4.85 15.18 -21.60
N LEU A 134 -5.09 15.70 -22.81
CA LEU A 134 -6.26 16.51 -23.15
C LEU A 134 -7.06 15.82 -24.26
N ALA A 135 -8.31 15.55 -23.99
CA ALA A 135 -9.28 15.09 -24.97
C ALA A 135 -10.56 15.93 -24.92
N GLY A 136 -11.23 16.06 -26.06
CA GLY A 136 -12.53 16.73 -26.18
C GLY A 136 -13.68 15.72 -26.21
N ASP A 137 -14.87 16.25 -26.55
CA ASP A 137 -16.10 15.45 -26.73
C ASP A 137 -16.28 14.90 -28.18
N GLY A 138 -15.27 15.04 -29.02
CA GLY A 138 -15.27 14.69 -30.43
C GLY A 138 -15.64 15.86 -31.35
N SER A 139 -16.15 16.97 -30.81
CA SER A 139 -16.45 18.21 -31.57
C SER A 139 -15.57 19.38 -31.17
N SER A 140 -15.21 19.50 -29.90
CA SER A 140 -14.37 20.57 -29.37
C SER A 140 -13.61 20.13 -28.11
N LEU A 141 -12.58 20.88 -27.72
CA LEU A 141 -11.85 20.69 -26.47
C LEU A 141 -12.55 21.35 -25.26
N ARG A 142 -13.59 22.15 -25.47
CA ARG A 142 -14.40 22.84 -24.47
C ARG A 142 -13.57 23.72 -23.50
N LEU A 143 -12.53 24.39 -23.99
CA LEU A 143 -11.54 25.08 -23.15
C LEU A 143 -12.13 26.20 -22.29
N GLU A 144 -13.20 26.86 -22.77
CA GLU A 144 -13.86 27.97 -22.08
C GLU A 144 -14.88 27.49 -21.01
N GLU A 145 -15.16 26.18 -20.94
CA GLU A 145 -16.11 25.64 -19.98
C GLU A 145 -15.47 25.41 -18.61
N PRO A 146 -16.23 25.48 -17.50
CA PRO A 146 -15.76 25.06 -16.19
C PRO A 146 -15.22 23.62 -16.24
N CYS A 147 -14.06 23.37 -15.62
CA CYS A 147 -13.48 22.05 -15.49
C CYS A 147 -14.04 21.37 -14.25
N THR A 148 -14.55 20.15 -14.38
CA THR A 148 -14.92 19.38 -13.18
C THR A 148 -13.70 18.81 -12.47
N LEU A 149 -13.86 18.49 -11.17
CA LEU A 149 -12.80 17.85 -10.38
C LEU A 149 -12.31 16.56 -11.06
N LEU A 150 -13.22 15.74 -11.55
CA LEU A 150 -12.89 14.49 -12.24
C LEU A 150 -12.13 14.74 -13.56
N GLU A 151 -12.53 15.75 -14.35
CA GLU A 151 -11.84 16.07 -15.61
C GLU A 151 -10.42 16.61 -15.34
N ALA A 152 -10.24 17.44 -14.31
CA ALA A 152 -8.93 17.96 -13.92
C ALA A 152 -8.02 16.80 -13.44
N ALA A 153 -8.54 15.92 -12.58
CA ALA A 153 -7.82 14.75 -12.11
C ALA A 153 -7.42 13.82 -13.26
N ALA A 154 -8.31 13.57 -14.21
CA ALA A 154 -8.02 12.74 -15.37
C ALA A 154 -6.95 13.34 -16.29
N MET A 155 -6.92 14.66 -16.46
CA MET A 155 -5.86 15.32 -17.22
C MET A 155 -4.51 15.25 -16.52
N ALA A 156 -4.47 15.44 -15.20
CA ALA A 156 -3.24 15.32 -14.40
C ALA A 156 -2.71 13.87 -14.38
N ASP A 157 -3.58 12.89 -14.15
CA ASP A 157 -3.26 11.47 -14.19
C ASP A 157 -2.67 11.06 -15.54
N SER A 158 -3.38 11.35 -16.62
CA SER A 158 -2.93 11.02 -17.98
C SER A 158 -1.62 11.72 -18.33
N LEU A 159 -1.40 12.96 -17.88
CA LEU A 159 -0.14 13.66 -18.10
C LEU A 159 1.03 12.93 -17.42
N ILE A 160 0.89 12.59 -16.15
CA ILE A 160 1.93 11.88 -15.40
C ILE A 160 2.21 10.53 -16.06
N LEU A 161 1.18 9.69 -16.25
CA LEU A 161 1.36 8.34 -16.75
C LEU A 161 1.99 8.33 -18.15
N ASN A 162 1.49 9.17 -19.06
CA ASN A 162 1.98 9.19 -20.43
C ASN A 162 3.40 9.76 -20.57
N LEU A 163 3.77 10.72 -19.72
CA LEU A 163 5.16 11.21 -19.69
C LEU A 163 6.10 10.19 -19.08
N TYR A 164 5.70 9.46 -18.04
CA TYR A 164 6.46 8.35 -17.49
C TYR A 164 6.64 7.24 -18.54
N ASP A 165 5.59 6.88 -19.27
CA ASP A 165 5.65 5.86 -20.33
C ASP A 165 6.59 6.27 -21.46
N GLN A 166 6.60 7.55 -21.86
CA GLN A 166 7.54 8.08 -22.86
C GLN A 166 9.00 8.00 -22.40
N GLN A 167 9.24 8.10 -21.11
CA GLN A 167 10.58 8.00 -20.52
C GLN A 167 10.94 6.57 -20.08
N ASN A 168 10.06 5.58 -20.33
CA ASN A 168 10.23 4.21 -19.87
C ASN A 168 10.50 4.17 -18.35
N ALA A 169 9.76 4.95 -17.58
CA ALA A 169 9.93 5.16 -16.15
C ALA A 169 8.78 4.59 -15.32
N GLY A 170 8.94 4.62 -14.00
CA GLY A 170 7.98 4.10 -13.03
C GLY A 170 8.48 2.85 -12.31
N SER A 171 7.83 2.50 -11.20
CA SER A 171 8.24 1.38 -10.37
C SER A 171 7.95 0.04 -11.03
N LEU A 172 8.97 -0.83 -11.10
CA LEU A 172 8.90 -2.12 -11.78
C LEU A 172 8.29 -3.22 -10.91
N GLY A 173 8.38 -3.09 -9.58
CA GLY A 173 7.99 -4.11 -8.62
C GLY A 173 8.88 -5.36 -8.65
N LEU A 174 8.96 -6.08 -7.56
CA LEU A 174 9.56 -7.41 -7.55
C LEU A 174 8.62 -8.36 -8.26
N LEU A 175 8.96 -8.75 -9.48
CA LEU A 175 8.06 -9.47 -10.38
C LEU A 175 8.77 -10.62 -11.06
N TRP A 176 8.18 -11.82 -10.93
CA TRP A 176 8.63 -13.03 -11.62
C TRP A 176 7.54 -13.56 -12.56
N LYS A 177 7.94 -14.39 -13.47
CA LYS A 177 7.09 -15.15 -14.37
C LYS A 177 7.35 -16.63 -14.14
N ALA A 178 6.34 -17.35 -13.69
CA ALA A 178 6.33 -18.81 -13.65
C ALA A 178 5.60 -19.36 -14.89
N ASP A 179 6.12 -20.44 -15.45
CA ASP A 179 5.61 -21.03 -16.70
C ASP A 179 5.66 -22.56 -16.61
N ASN A 180 4.58 -23.24 -17.04
CA ASN A 180 4.50 -24.69 -17.06
C ASN A 180 5.00 -25.31 -18.39
N GLY A 181 5.39 -24.51 -19.39
CA GLY A 181 5.80 -24.95 -20.71
C GLY A 181 4.65 -25.46 -21.60
N GLU A 182 3.40 -25.46 -21.13
CA GLU A 182 2.22 -26.00 -21.81
C GLU A 182 1.15 -24.93 -22.09
N GLY A 183 1.43 -23.65 -21.73
CA GLY A 183 0.56 -22.51 -22.03
C GLY A 183 0.06 -21.74 -20.82
N ASN A 184 0.24 -22.23 -19.59
CA ASN A 184 -0.09 -21.50 -18.40
C ASN A 184 1.08 -20.66 -17.90
N THR A 185 0.79 -19.41 -17.59
CA THR A 185 1.71 -18.44 -17.03
C THR A 185 1.12 -17.87 -15.77
N LEU A 186 1.91 -17.78 -14.70
CA LEU A 186 1.56 -17.06 -13.49
C LEU A 186 2.64 -16.00 -13.22
N TYR A 187 2.24 -14.73 -13.27
CA TYR A 187 3.08 -13.66 -12.78
C TYR A 187 2.99 -13.62 -11.26
N LEU A 188 4.12 -13.42 -10.60
CA LEU A 188 4.25 -13.36 -9.14
C LEU A 188 4.75 -11.97 -8.78
N LEU A 189 3.92 -11.15 -8.15
CA LEU A 189 4.27 -9.81 -7.69
C LEU A 189 4.40 -9.80 -6.18
N GLY A 190 5.60 -9.51 -5.70
CA GLY A 190 5.82 -9.28 -4.28
C GLY A 190 5.24 -7.92 -3.87
N SER A 191 4.19 -7.89 -3.06
CA SER A 191 3.59 -6.65 -2.58
C SER A 191 4.36 -6.04 -1.40
N ILE A 192 4.18 -4.75 -1.23
CA ILE A 192 4.66 -3.97 -0.08
C ILE A 192 3.54 -3.04 0.39
N HIS A 193 3.50 -2.79 1.70
CA HIS A 193 2.38 -2.09 2.32
C HIS A 193 2.71 -0.66 2.77
N THR A 194 3.83 -0.13 2.32
CA THR A 194 4.25 1.24 2.65
C THR A 194 4.55 2.02 1.39
N ASP A 195 4.01 3.23 1.26
CA ASP A 195 4.46 4.19 0.26
C ASP A 195 5.50 5.12 0.88
N VAL A 196 6.67 4.61 0.99
CA VAL A 196 7.84 5.44 1.19
C VAL A 196 8.54 5.59 -0.16
N ASN A 197 9.13 6.74 -0.44
CA ASN A 197 9.95 6.98 -1.63
C ASN A 197 9.23 6.95 -2.98
N ASN A 198 7.98 7.44 -3.03
CA ASN A 198 7.28 7.58 -4.30
C ASN A 198 7.16 6.27 -5.11
N THR A 199 6.46 5.29 -4.57
CA THR A 199 6.21 4.00 -5.22
C THR A 199 5.44 4.14 -6.53
N TYR A 200 4.59 5.16 -6.66
CA TYR A 200 3.78 5.40 -7.86
C TYR A 200 4.31 6.55 -8.72
N PRO A 201 4.10 6.50 -10.06
CA PRO A 201 3.32 5.48 -10.78
C PRO A 201 4.10 4.18 -10.99
N PHE A 202 3.36 3.08 -11.17
CA PHE A 202 3.96 1.85 -11.67
C PHE A 202 4.37 1.99 -13.13
N HIS A 203 5.45 1.31 -13.51
CA HIS A 203 5.89 1.20 -14.89
C HIS A 203 4.80 0.57 -15.77
N LYS A 204 4.71 1.02 -17.02
CA LYS A 204 3.73 0.53 -18.01
C LYS A 204 3.70 -1.00 -18.11
N GLN A 205 4.85 -1.66 -18.10
CA GLN A 205 4.94 -3.13 -18.15
C GLN A 205 4.14 -3.79 -17.02
N LEU A 206 4.27 -3.29 -15.77
CA LEU A 206 3.53 -3.84 -14.62
C LEU A 206 2.03 -3.54 -14.74
N ARG A 207 1.66 -2.32 -15.13
CA ARG A 207 0.25 -1.94 -15.35
C ARG A 207 -0.40 -2.79 -16.46
N ASP A 208 0.34 -3.07 -17.53
CA ASP A 208 -0.15 -3.93 -18.63
C ASP A 208 -0.33 -5.38 -18.15
N ILE A 209 0.57 -5.93 -17.33
CA ILE A 209 0.43 -7.29 -16.77
C ILE A 209 -0.82 -7.37 -15.90
N ILE A 210 -1.06 -6.40 -15.02
CA ILE A 210 -2.27 -6.34 -14.19
C ILE A 210 -3.52 -6.37 -15.05
N LEU A 211 -3.60 -5.52 -16.08
CA LEU A 211 -4.80 -5.35 -16.90
C LEU A 211 -5.03 -6.48 -17.92
N ASN A 212 -4.02 -7.30 -18.22
CA ASN A 212 -4.12 -8.43 -19.15
C ASN A 212 -4.16 -9.79 -18.44
N ALA A 213 -4.23 -9.83 -17.11
CA ALA A 213 -4.41 -11.07 -16.37
C ALA A 213 -5.84 -11.61 -16.56
N ASP A 214 -5.97 -12.92 -16.73
CA ASP A 214 -7.26 -13.62 -16.76
C ASP A 214 -7.88 -13.70 -15.36
N GLN A 215 -7.01 -13.66 -14.32
CA GLN A 215 -7.35 -13.68 -12.90
C GLN A 215 -6.25 -13.03 -12.10
N VAL A 216 -6.63 -12.29 -11.05
CA VAL A 216 -5.70 -11.79 -10.03
C VAL A 216 -6.00 -12.48 -8.70
N THR A 217 -4.95 -12.97 -8.04
CA THR A 217 -5.06 -13.67 -6.76
C THR A 217 -4.28 -12.94 -5.69
N PHE A 218 -4.88 -12.75 -4.52
CA PHE A 218 -4.28 -12.10 -3.37
C PHE A 218 -4.11 -13.10 -2.20
N GLU A 219 -3.48 -12.67 -1.12
CA GLU A 219 -3.50 -13.43 0.13
C GLU A 219 -4.94 -13.57 0.65
N LEU A 220 -5.68 -12.45 0.67
CA LEU A 220 -7.06 -12.35 1.13
C LEU A 220 -7.94 -11.66 0.09
N ASP A 221 -9.22 -12.01 0.04
CA ASP A 221 -10.19 -11.28 -0.77
C ASP A 221 -10.68 -10.03 -0.02
N PHE A 222 -10.18 -8.87 -0.43
CA PHE A 222 -10.56 -7.57 0.14
C PHE A 222 -12.02 -7.18 -0.12
N ASN A 223 -12.73 -7.90 -0.97
CA ASN A 223 -14.12 -7.63 -1.34
C ASN A 223 -15.11 -8.56 -0.62
N ASP A 224 -14.65 -9.63 0.04
CA ASP A 224 -15.52 -10.57 0.78
C ASP A 224 -15.93 -9.98 2.13
N GLN A 225 -17.06 -9.26 2.12
CA GLN A 225 -17.62 -8.63 3.31
C GLN A 225 -18.00 -9.63 4.42
N ALA A 226 -18.29 -10.88 4.07
CA ALA A 226 -18.62 -11.91 5.05
C ALA A 226 -17.37 -12.34 5.82
N GLN A 227 -16.26 -12.60 5.13
CA GLN A 227 -15.00 -12.94 5.76
C GLN A 227 -14.43 -11.76 6.57
N ILE A 228 -14.54 -10.52 6.07
CA ILE A 228 -14.13 -9.31 6.80
C ILE A 228 -14.92 -9.17 8.11
N ALA A 229 -16.23 -9.40 8.08
CA ALA A 229 -17.06 -9.38 9.29
C ALA A 229 -16.72 -10.52 10.26
N GLU A 230 -16.39 -11.71 9.76
CA GLU A 230 -15.90 -12.83 10.57
C GLU A 230 -14.59 -12.48 11.26
N PHE A 231 -13.63 -11.92 10.52
CA PHE A 231 -12.36 -11.47 11.08
C PHE A 231 -12.54 -10.38 12.15
N ALA A 232 -13.43 -9.41 11.92
CA ALA A 232 -13.75 -8.40 12.92
C ALA A 232 -14.32 -9.04 14.22
N ALA A 233 -15.13 -10.11 14.08
CA ALA A 233 -15.64 -10.85 15.23
C ALA A 233 -14.55 -11.67 15.95
N MET A 234 -13.50 -12.09 15.25
CA MET A 234 -12.35 -12.80 15.85
C MET A 234 -11.47 -11.88 16.72
N GLN A 235 -11.49 -10.58 16.48
CA GLN A 235 -10.67 -9.60 17.21
C GLN A 235 -11.13 -9.37 18.64
N VAL A 236 -12.31 -9.83 19.03
CA VAL A 236 -12.90 -9.62 20.35
C VAL A 236 -13.12 -10.95 21.08
N TYR A 237 -13.09 -10.90 22.42
CA TYR A 237 -13.47 -12.04 23.24
C TYR A 237 -14.99 -12.27 23.15
N SER A 238 -15.41 -13.49 22.88
CA SER A 238 -16.81 -13.90 22.74
C SER A 238 -17.26 -14.90 23.81
N ASP A 239 -16.36 -15.34 24.69
CA ASP A 239 -16.58 -16.33 25.73
C ASP A 239 -16.97 -15.73 27.09
N GLY A 240 -17.09 -14.41 27.16
CA GLY A 240 -17.42 -13.66 28.37
C GLY A 240 -16.21 -13.24 29.19
N THR A 241 -15.01 -13.52 28.72
CA THR A 241 -13.76 -12.98 29.27
C THR A 241 -13.45 -11.61 28.68
N THR A 242 -12.45 -10.93 29.23
CA THR A 242 -11.98 -9.60 28.80
C THR A 242 -10.47 -9.60 28.71
N LEU A 243 -9.88 -8.57 28.12
CA LEU A 243 -8.42 -8.40 28.05
C LEU A 243 -7.74 -8.57 29.42
N ALA A 244 -8.39 -8.13 30.52
CA ALA A 244 -7.87 -8.28 31.88
C ALA A 244 -7.71 -9.74 32.33
N ASP A 245 -8.42 -10.67 31.72
CA ASP A 245 -8.32 -12.12 32.04
C ASP A 245 -7.16 -12.81 31.28
N HIS A 246 -6.57 -12.12 30.29
CA HIS A 246 -5.60 -12.69 29.36
C HIS A 246 -4.21 -12.04 29.40
N VAL A 247 -4.06 -10.94 30.14
CA VAL A 247 -2.77 -10.24 30.32
C VAL A 247 -2.52 -9.99 31.80
N SER A 248 -1.26 -9.72 32.17
CA SER A 248 -0.94 -9.35 33.55
C SER A 248 -1.69 -8.11 34.02
N PRO A 249 -2.09 -8.01 35.30
CA PRO A 249 -2.81 -6.86 35.83
C PRO A 249 -2.07 -5.53 35.59
N GLU A 250 -0.76 -5.56 35.66
CA GLU A 250 0.12 -4.40 35.45
C GLU A 250 0.04 -3.94 33.96
N LEU A 251 0.12 -4.88 33.00
CA LEU A 251 0.00 -4.57 31.58
C LEU A 251 -1.41 -4.10 31.23
N TYR A 252 -2.46 -4.69 31.80
CA TYR A 252 -3.83 -4.20 31.62
C TYR A 252 -3.98 -2.75 32.06
N GLN A 253 -3.49 -2.38 33.24
CA GLN A 253 -3.55 -1.00 33.74
C GLN A 253 -2.75 -0.03 32.86
N ALA A 254 -1.58 -0.46 32.39
CA ALA A 254 -0.79 0.30 31.42
C ALA A 254 -1.58 0.52 30.11
N THR A 255 -2.22 -0.53 29.62
CA THR A 255 -3.07 -0.47 28.41
C THR A 255 -4.21 0.52 28.56
N VAL A 256 -4.95 0.48 29.68
CA VAL A 256 -6.05 1.42 29.96
C VAL A 256 -5.55 2.87 29.97
N LYS A 257 -4.42 3.14 30.62
CA LYS A 257 -3.84 4.49 30.72
C LYS A 257 -3.39 5.01 29.35
N VAL A 258 -2.71 4.18 28.57
CA VAL A 258 -2.26 4.55 27.21
C VAL A 258 -3.45 4.77 26.29
N ALA A 259 -4.43 3.86 26.29
CA ALA A 259 -5.65 3.98 25.50
C ALA A 259 -6.43 5.27 25.81
N ALA A 260 -6.52 5.65 27.10
CA ALA A 260 -7.13 6.90 27.50
C ALA A 260 -6.42 8.15 26.97
N GLN A 261 -5.08 8.13 26.84
CA GLN A 261 -4.32 9.22 26.18
C GLN A 261 -4.66 9.35 24.69
N LEU A 262 -4.99 8.22 24.04
CA LEU A 262 -5.41 8.14 22.64
C LEU A 262 -6.91 8.40 22.44
N GLY A 263 -7.66 8.71 23.54
CA GLY A 263 -9.09 8.95 23.49
C GLY A 263 -9.95 7.69 23.37
N MET A 264 -9.39 6.51 23.64
CA MET A 264 -10.11 5.24 23.60
C MET A 264 -10.79 4.96 24.96
N ASP A 265 -11.99 4.39 24.90
CA ASP A 265 -12.77 4.02 26.10
C ASP A 265 -12.30 2.67 26.65
N GLU A 266 -12.13 2.59 27.99
CA GLU A 266 -11.73 1.35 28.67
C GLU A 266 -12.67 0.18 28.37
N GLN A 267 -13.99 0.44 28.33
CA GLN A 267 -14.98 -0.60 28.09
C GLN A 267 -14.85 -1.16 26.66
N ALA A 268 -14.48 -0.31 25.70
CA ALA A 268 -14.23 -0.74 24.32
C ALA A 268 -12.99 -1.61 24.24
N ILE A 269 -11.85 -1.13 24.78
CA ILE A 269 -10.57 -1.89 24.70
C ILE A 269 -10.61 -3.20 25.48
N ALA A 270 -11.40 -3.29 26.57
CA ALA A 270 -11.51 -4.50 27.37
C ALA A 270 -12.07 -5.70 26.58
N GLN A 271 -12.80 -5.47 25.51
CA GLN A 271 -13.36 -6.53 24.67
C GLN A 271 -12.37 -7.06 23.63
N TYR A 272 -11.35 -6.28 23.27
CA TYR A 272 -10.40 -6.68 22.25
C TYR A 272 -9.39 -7.71 22.77
N LYS A 273 -9.03 -8.67 21.93
CA LYS A 273 -7.89 -9.55 22.16
C LYS A 273 -6.59 -8.77 22.14
N ALA A 274 -5.59 -9.24 22.88
CA ALA A 274 -4.32 -8.53 23.02
C ALA A 274 -3.66 -8.27 21.65
N TRP A 275 -3.63 -9.27 20.77
CA TRP A 275 -3.06 -9.12 19.43
C TRP A 275 -3.79 -8.10 18.56
N ALA A 276 -5.12 -8.10 18.62
CA ALA A 276 -5.93 -7.20 17.81
C ALA A 276 -5.77 -5.73 18.26
N LEU A 277 -5.71 -5.50 19.57
CA LEU A 277 -5.43 -4.18 20.12
C LEU A 277 -4.00 -3.72 19.76
N ALA A 278 -3.00 -4.63 19.84
CA ALA A 278 -1.63 -4.33 19.44
C ALA A 278 -1.54 -3.90 17.98
N THR A 279 -2.17 -4.64 17.07
CA THR A 279 -2.20 -4.32 15.64
C THR A 279 -2.86 -2.96 15.38
N SER A 280 -3.97 -2.66 16.06
CA SER A 280 -4.66 -1.37 15.95
C SER A 280 -3.78 -0.21 16.43
N LEU A 281 -3.06 -0.37 17.55
CA LEU A 281 -2.15 0.63 18.08
C LEU A 281 -0.94 0.87 17.16
N GLN A 282 -0.38 -0.18 16.58
CA GLN A 282 0.71 -0.06 15.60
C GLN A 282 0.25 0.68 14.34
N SER A 283 -0.95 0.39 13.85
CA SER A 283 -1.53 1.09 12.70
C SER A 283 -1.72 2.59 13.00
N LEU A 284 -2.22 2.94 14.19
CA LEU A 284 -2.33 4.34 14.61
C LEU A 284 -0.98 5.05 14.67
N ALA A 285 0.07 4.37 15.15
CA ALA A 285 1.41 4.95 15.26
C ALA A 285 2.08 5.21 13.89
N THR A 286 1.64 4.50 12.84
CA THR A 286 2.16 4.69 11.47
C THR A 286 1.42 5.76 10.68
N LEU A 287 0.24 6.22 11.16
CA LEU A 287 -0.52 7.33 10.59
C LEU A 287 0.09 8.68 11.02
N ASP A 288 1.35 8.95 10.68
CA ASP A 288 1.96 10.25 10.93
C ASP A 288 1.44 11.26 9.89
N GLU A 289 1.10 12.47 10.36
CA GLU A 289 0.61 13.59 9.53
C GLU A 289 1.62 14.04 8.45
N THR A 290 2.86 13.56 8.51
CA THR A 290 3.92 13.92 7.56
C THR A 290 4.04 12.97 6.37
N THR A 291 3.46 11.78 6.44
CA THR A 291 3.35 10.92 5.27
C THR A 291 2.16 11.41 4.44
N SER A 292 2.36 11.72 3.16
CA SER A 292 1.28 12.01 2.22
C SER A 292 0.43 10.73 2.06
N SER A 293 -0.55 10.58 2.94
CA SER A 293 -1.17 9.33 3.34
C SER A 293 -2.22 8.79 2.37
N ASN A 294 -2.18 9.18 1.10
CA ASN A 294 -3.14 8.71 0.11
C ASN A 294 -2.59 7.56 -0.75
N ALA A 295 -1.32 7.19 -0.62
CA ALA A 295 -0.79 6.10 -1.41
C ALA A 295 -1.36 4.76 -0.93
N MET A 296 -1.98 4.04 -1.84
CA MET A 296 -2.48 2.69 -1.58
C MET A 296 -1.31 1.72 -1.39
N ALA A 297 -1.48 0.70 -0.55
CA ALA A 297 -0.62 -0.47 -0.58
C ALA A 297 -0.70 -1.13 -1.97
N VAL A 298 0.37 -1.81 -2.38
CA VAL A 298 0.49 -2.38 -3.74
C VAL A 298 -0.65 -3.33 -4.07
N ASP A 299 -1.03 -4.19 -3.13
CA ASP A 299 -2.13 -5.14 -3.27
C ASP A 299 -3.50 -4.45 -3.39
N LEU A 300 -3.75 -3.41 -2.58
CA LEU A 300 -4.98 -2.63 -2.69
C LEU A 300 -5.08 -1.88 -4.03
N TYR A 301 -3.96 -1.35 -4.53
CA TYR A 301 -3.91 -0.75 -5.87
C TYR A 301 -4.25 -1.78 -6.95
N VAL A 302 -3.60 -2.95 -6.92
CA VAL A 302 -3.85 -4.01 -7.90
C VAL A 302 -5.29 -4.52 -7.81
N ASN A 303 -5.82 -4.68 -6.58
CA ASN A 303 -7.23 -5.05 -6.36
C ASN A 303 -8.18 -4.02 -6.98
N ALA A 304 -7.97 -2.73 -6.74
CA ALA A 304 -8.79 -1.68 -7.33
C ALA A 304 -8.72 -1.66 -8.87
N LYS A 305 -7.53 -1.84 -9.46
CA LYS A 305 -7.35 -1.93 -10.92
C LYS A 305 -8.06 -3.15 -11.49
N ALA A 306 -7.91 -4.32 -10.87
CA ALA A 306 -8.56 -5.56 -11.31
C ALA A 306 -10.10 -5.46 -11.21
N ALA A 307 -10.61 -5.01 -10.07
CA ALA A 307 -12.05 -4.84 -9.85
C ALA A 307 -12.66 -3.86 -10.85
N ASN A 308 -12.02 -2.69 -11.07
CA ASN A 308 -12.49 -1.69 -12.02
C ASN A 308 -12.45 -2.18 -13.48
N ALA A 309 -11.52 -3.08 -13.81
CA ALA A 309 -11.42 -3.72 -15.13
C ALA A 309 -12.33 -4.94 -15.28
N GLY A 310 -13.00 -5.39 -14.21
CA GLY A 310 -13.84 -6.58 -14.22
C GLY A 310 -13.06 -7.88 -14.32
N ILE A 311 -11.78 -7.87 -13.93
CA ILE A 311 -10.92 -9.06 -13.87
C ILE A 311 -11.32 -9.89 -12.64
N PRO A 312 -11.50 -11.21 -12.79
CA PRO A 312 -11.78 -12.10 -11.66
C PRO A 312 -10.72 -11.98 -10.56
N ILE A 313 -11.19 -11.91 -9.32
CA ILE A 313 -10.34 -11.84 -8.13
C ILE A 313 -10.53 -13.11 -7.34
N ASP A 314 -9.43 -13.68 -6.82
CA ASP A 314 -9.40 -14.86 -5.98
C ASP A 314 -8.45 -14.62 -4.78
N ALA A 315 -8.49 -15.50 -3.80
CA ALA A 315 -7.63 -15.43 -2.62
C ALA A 315 -7.04 -16.81 -2.28
N VAL A 316 -5.79 -16.82 -1.83
CA VAL A 316 -5.10 -18.05 -1.39
C VAL A 316 -5.62 -18.50 -0.05
N GLU A 317 -5.95 -17.56 0.82
CA GLU A 317 -6.25 -17.80 2.23
C GLU A 317 -7.59 -17.19 2.64
N THR A 318 -7.97 -17.46 3.87
CA THR A 318 -9.13 -16.86 4.51
C THR A 318 -8.71 -15.96 5.66
N TYR A 319 -9.50 -14.94 5.93
CA TYR A 319 -9.33 -14.09 7.11
C TYR A 319 -9.33 -14.89 8.42
N ALA A 320 -10.15 -15.96 8.48
CA ALA A 320 -10.19 -16.84 9.64
C ALA A 320 -8.88 -17.61 9.84
N PHE A 321 -8.21 -18.01 8.75
CA PHE A 321 -6.93 -18.70 8.82
C PHE A 321 -5.82 -17.77 9.32
N GLN A 322 -5.68 -16.58 8.73
CA GLN A 322 -4.70 -15.59 9.18
C GLN A 322 -4.97 -15.12 10.62
N GLY A 323 -6.23 -14.84 10.97
CA GLY A 323 -6.60 -14.49 12.34
C GLY A 323 -6.26 -15.59 13.34
N GLY A 324 -6.38 -16.86 12.91
CA GLY A 324 -5.99 -18.02 13.69
C GLY A 324 -4.51 -18.07 14.04
N ILE A 325 -3.62 -17.55 13.19
CA ILE A 325 -2.18 -17.43 13.49
C ILE A 325 -1.97 -16.56 14.73
N PHE A 326 -2.64 -15.39 14.78
CA PHE A 326 -2.56 -14.48 15.91
C PHE A 326 -3.20 -15.06 17.18
N ASP A 327 -4.35 -15.71 17.05
CA ASP A 327 -5.04 -16.34 18.18
C ASP A 327 -4.25 -17.48 18.82
N ASN A 328 -3.41 -18.15 18.04
CA ASN A 328 -2.57 -19.26 18.47
C ASN A 328 -1.14 -18.85 18.89
N LEU A 329 -0.86 -17.55 19.00
CA LEU A 329 0.39 -17.08 19.62
C LEU A 329 0.38 -17.41 21.12
N SER A 330 1.56 -17.71 21.66
CA SER A 330 1.69 -17.97 23.09
C SER A 330 1.23 -16.78 23.94
N PRO A 331 0.67 -17.00 25.14
CA PRO A 331 0.24 -15.90 26.01
C PRO A 331 1.36 -14.88 26.27
N GLU A 332 2.58 -15.35 26.47
CA GLU A 332 3.77 -14.54 26.68
C GLU A 332 4.07 -13.68 25.44
N TYR A 333 3.92 -14.25 24.24
CA TYR A 333 4.13 -13.48 23.01
C TYR A 333 3.02 -12.44 22.79
N GLN A 334 1.76 -12.76 23.10
CA GLN A 334 0.64 -11.82 23.01
C GLN A 334 0.81 -10.63 23.95
N GLU A 335 1.31 -10.84 25.19
CA GLU A 335 1.65 -9.72 26.09
C GLU A 335 2.80 -8.88 25.52
N THR A 336 3.85 -9.51 24.99
CA THR A 336 4.98 -8.82 24.36
C THR A 336 4.52 -8.00 23.16
N TYR A 337 3.63 -8.55 22.35
CA TYR A 337 3.08 -7.90 21.16
C TYR A 337 2.23 -6.68 21.54
N LEU A 338 1.37 -6.82 22.56
CA LEU A 338 0.57 -5.72 23.09
C LEU A 338 1.46 -4.61 23.68
N ALA A 339 2.43 -4.98 24.52
CA ALA A 339 3.35 -4.01 25.14
C ALA A 339 4.16 -3.24 24.06
N SER A 340 4.54 -3.91 22.98
CA SER A 340 5.21 -3.28 21.83
C SER A 340 4.30 -2.29 21.10
N GLY A 341 3.03 -2.65 20.89
CA GLY A 341 2.03 -1.74 20.32
C GLY A 341 1.80 -0.49 21.18
N LEU A 342 1.70 -0.66 22.50
CA LEU A 342 1.59 0.46 23.43
C LEU A 342 2.81 1.39 23.36
N LEU A 343 4.02 0.82 23.32
CA LEU A 343 5.26 1.58 23.24
C LEU A 343 5.38 2.38 21.92
N MET A 344 4.83 1.86 20.84
CA MET A 344 4.81 2.57 19.55
C MET A 344 3.79 3.72 19.53
N ALA A 345 2.66 3.55 20.21
CA ALA A 345 1.54 4.49 20.16
C ALA A 345 1.73 5.74 21.02
N VAL A 346 2.70 5.76 21.94
CA VAL A 346 2.94 6.91 22.83
C VAL A 346 4.42 7.24 22.98
N ASP A 347 4.71 8.50 23.31
CA ASP A 347 6.04 8.86 23.81
C ASP A 347 6.23 8.31 25.23
N VAL A 348 7.14 7.36 25.39
CA VAL A 348 7.45 6.72 26.69
C VAL A 348 7.83 7.70 27.81
N ASN A 349 8.26 8.92 27.45
CA ASN A 349 8.58 9.96 28.42
C ASN A 349 7.32 10.67 28.98
N THR A 350 6.18 10.47 28.36
CA THR A 350 4.89 11.09 28.77
C THR A 350 4.04 10.17 29.64
N VAL A 351 4.38 8.87 29.71
CA VAL A 351 3.65 7.92 30.57
C VAL A 351 4.12 7.98 32.03
N ASP A 352 3.24 7.59 32.96
CA ASP A 352 3.59 7.52 34.36
C ASP A 352 4.55 6.36 34.69
N GLN A 353 5.13 6.37 35.89
CA GLN A 353 6.13 5.38 36.30
C GLN A 353 5.55 3.95 36.35
N GLU A 354 4.29 3.80 36.75
CA GLU A 354 3.65 2.49 36.83
C GLU A 354 3.47 1.87 35.43
N THR A 355 3.04 2.65 34.45
CA THR A 355 2.97 2.24 33.04
C THR A 355 4.36 1.88 32.52
N ARG A 356 5.39 2.70 32.85
CA ARG A 356 6.76 2.42 32.45
C ARG A 356 7.27 1.10 33.04
N ASP A 357 7.04 0.86 34.34
CA ASP A 357 7.46 -0.36 35.03
C ASP A 357 6.78 -1.60 34.45
N ALA A 358 5.49 -1.51 34.08
CA ALA A 358 4.75 -2.58 33.41
C ALA A 358 5.34 -2.90 32.03
N LEU A 359 5.67 -1.90 31.23
CA LEU A 359 6.31 -2.11 29.91
C LEU A 359 7.72 -2.70 30.05
N VAL A 360 8.50 -2.25 31.04
CA VAL A 360 9.83 -2.81 31.35
C VAL A 360 9.73 -4.27 31.76
N ALA A 361 8.73 -4.63 32.56
CA ALA A 361 8.55 -6.02 33.00
C ALA A 361 8.35 -6.99 31.84
N VAL A 362 7.70 -6.55 30.75
CA VAL A 362 7.42 -7.37 29.57
C VAL A 362 8.54 -7.26 28.52
N LEU A 363 9.01 -6.05 28.23
CA LEU A 363 9.90 -5.78 27.09
C LEU A 363 11.39 -5.67 27.50
N GLY A 364 11.68 -5.45 28.79
CA GLY A 364 13.00 -5.13 29.30
C GLY A 364 13.34 -3.63 29.21
N GLU A 365 14.30 -3.18 30.03
CA GLU A 365 14.69 -1.75 30.10
C GLU A 365 15.22 -1.22 28.77
N GLU A 366 15.96 -2.03 28.02
CA GLU A 366 16.57 -1.64 26.73
C GLU A 366 15.51 -1.26 25.67
N ALA A 367 14.30 -1.83 25.75
CA ALA A 367 13.23 -1.53 24.80
C ALA A 367 12.68 -0.11 24.96
N LEU A 368 12.75 0.43 26.20
CA LEU A 368 12.22 1.75 26.53
C LEU A 368 13.27 2.86 26.40
N GLU A 369 14.52 2.53 26.14
CA GLU A 369 15.53 3.55 25.88
C GLU A 369 15.21 4.29 24.57
N PRO A 370 15.28 5.62 24.55
CA PRO A 370 15.07 6.39 23.32
C PRO A 370 16.02 5.90 22.22
N ALA A 371 15.49 5.69 21.04
CA ALA A 371 16.33 5.40 19.89
C ALA A 371 17.25 6.61 19.66
N THR A 372 18.55 6.37 19.51
CA THR A 372 19.45 7.43 19.10
C THR A 372 19.08 7.93 17.70
N GLN A 373 19.35 9.21 17.42
CA GLN A 373 19.12 9.78 16.10
C GLN A 373 19.80 8.95 15.00
N GLU A 374 21.00 8.41 15.29
CA GLU A 374 21.73 7.54 14.38
C GLU A 374 20.99 6.21 14.13
N ALA A 375 20.37 5.62 15.17
CA ALA A 375 19.60 4.38 15.00
C ALA A 375 18.31 4.60 14.23
N ILE A 376 17.63 5.73 14.44
CA ILE A 376 16.44 6.11 13.67
C ILE A 376 16.81 6.31 12.20
N GLN A 377 17.88 7.09 11.92
CA GLN A 377 18.32 7.33 10.56
C GLN A 377 18.74 6.02 9.87
N ALA A 378 19.47 5.13 10.54
CA ALA A 378 19.84 3.84 9.97
C ALA A 378 18.62 2.96 9.62
N GLN A 379 17.53 3.07 10.38
CA GLN A 379 16.27 2.37 10.07
C GLN A 379 15.57 2.97 8.85
N VAL A 380 15.50 4.29 8.77
CA VAL A 380 14.94 4.99 7.60
C VAL A 380 15.75 4.66 6.35
N ASP A 381 17.08 4.68 6.44
CA ASP A 381 17.98 4.34 5.33
C ASP A 381 17.78 2.88 4.86
N GLN A 382 17.58 1.95 5.80
CA GLN A 382 17.33 0.53 5.47
C GLN A 382 15.99 0.35 4.75
N ILE A 383 14.92 0.98 5.25
CA ILE A 383 13.60 0.94 4.60
C ILE A 383 13.70 1.56 3.21
N SER A 384 14.33 2.73 3.10
CA SER A 384 14.52 3.41 1.82
C SER A 384 15.30 2.57 0.82
N ALA A 385 16.39 1.92 1.27
CA ALA A 385 17.17 1.04 0.41
C ALA A 385 16.36 -0.18 -0.06
N MET A 386 15.56 -0.78 0.82
CA MET A 386 14.68 -1.89 0.47
C MET A 386 13.62 -1.47 -0.56
N MET A 387 13.01 -0.30 -0.38
CA MET A 387 12.04 0.26 -1.33
C MET A 387 12.67 0.53 -2.70
N GLU A 388 13.90 1.03 -2.73
CA GLU A 388 14.62 1.23 -4.00
C GLU A 388 14.90 -0.10 -4.71
N THR A 389 15.25 -1.17 -3.99
CA THR A 389 15.40 -2.50 -4.62
C THR A 389 14.08 -3.00 -5.19
N TRP A 390 12.97 -2.79 -4.48
CA TRP A 390 11.64 -3.15 -4.95
C TRP A 390 11.24 -2.37 -6.21
N LYS A 391 11.40 -1.05 -6.21
CA LYS A 391 11.09 -0.17 -7.35
C LYS A 391 11.88 -0.56 -8.61
N ASN A 392 13.13 -0.95 -8.44
CA ASN A 392 14.04 -1.28 -9.54
C ASN A 392 14.04 -2.77 -9.92
N ARG A 393 13.21 -3.59 -9.28
CA ARG A 393 13.18 -5.06 -9.46
C ARG A 393 14.54 -5.71 -9.18
N ASP A 394 15.30 -5.16 -8.23
CA ASP A 394 16.56 -5.74 -7.79
C ASP A 394 16.30 -6.82 -6.72
N VAL A 395 15.96 -8.03 -7.20
CA VAL A 395 15.64 -9.18 -6.33
C VAL A 395 16.78 -9.50 -5.38
N ALA A 396 18.02 -9.57 -5.89
CA ALA A 396 19.16 -9.92 -5.06
C ALA A 396 19.47 -8.85 -4.00
N GLY A 397 19.30 -7.57 -4.35
CA GLY A 397 19.39 -6.47 -3.38
C GLY A 397 18.31 -6.55 -2.32
N PHE A 398 17.08 -6.88 -2.70
CA PHE A 398 15.96 -7.04 -1.76
C PHE A 398 16.21 -8.20 -0.79
N GLU A 399 16.54 -9.40 -1.27
CA GLU A 399 16.83 -10.58 -0.45
C GLU A 399 17.94 -10.32 0.57
N LYS A 400 18.98 -9.61 0.16
CA LYS A 400 20.07 -9.25 1.06
C LYS A 400 19.67 -8.32 2.21
N ILE A 401 18.70 -7.41 1.96
CA ILE A 401 18.23 -6.45 2.98
C ILE A 401 17.16 -7.11 3.86
N TYR A 402 16.25 -7.86 3.25
CA TYR A 402 15.12 -8.48 3.92
C TYR A 402 15.55 -9.67 4.80
N ASP A 403 16.49 -10.49 4.32
CA ASP A 403 17.12 -11.60 5.06
C ASP A 403 16.10 -12.54 5.75
N LYS A 404 15.26 -13.19 4.92
CA LYS A 404 14.20 -14.10 5.38
C LYS A 404 14.73 -15.24 6.25
N GLU A 405 15.93 -15.75 5.95
CA GLU A 405 16.56 -16.84 6.71
C GLU A 405 16.86 -16.40 8.14
N ALA A 406 17.42 -15.20 8.31
CA ALA A 406 17.66 -14.64 9.66
C ALA A 406 16.34 -14.39 10.42
N ILE A 407 15.23 -14.11 9.72
CA ILE A 407 13.90 -13.99 10.33
C ILE A 407 13.42 -15.35 10.82
N LEU A 408 13.53 -16.40 10.00
CA LEU A 408 13.12 -17.77 10.34
C LEU A 408 13.98 -18.39 11.46
N GLU A 409 15.26 -18.04 11.52
CA GLU A 409 16.16 -18.47 12.61
C GLU A 409 15.96 -17.67 13.91
N SER A 410 15.17 -16.60 13.88
CA SER A 410 14.88 -15.80 15.07
C SER A 410 13.90 -16.50 16.01
N ASP A 411 13.93 -16.12 17.30
CA ASP A 411 12.95 -16.57 18.31
C ASP A 411 11.59 -15.85 18.18
N ASP A 412 11.32 -15.20 17.03
CA ASP A 412 10.08 -14.47 16.79
C ASP A 412 8.98 -15.42 16.37
N GLU A 413 8.06 -15.70 17.28
CA GLU A 413 6.99 -16.68 17.09
C GLU A 413 6.05 -16.28 15.94
N LEU A 414 5.67 -14.99 15.81
CA LEU A 414 4.76 -14.54 14.78
C LEU A 414 5.39 -14.63 13.39
N ASN A 415 6.61 -14.11 13.23
CA ASN A 415 7.30 -14.16 11.94
C ASN A 415 7.56 -15.61 11.48
N SER A 416 7.94 -16.50 12.41
CA SER A 416 8.10 -17.93 12.08
C SER A 416 6.80 -18.54 11.60
N LYS A 417 5.67 -18.28 12.28
CA LYS A 417 4.35 -18.81 11.88
C LYS A 417 3.87 -18.24 10.55
N LEU A 418 4.06 -16.94 10.31
CA LEU A 418 3.65 -16.31 9.05
C LEU A 418 4.31 -16.97 7.83
N PHE A 419 5.58 -17.36 7.90
CA PHE A 419 6.22 -18.01 6.76
C PHE A 419 6.03 -19.53 6.77
N ILE A 420 6.20 -20.19 7.91
CA ILE A 420 6.12 -21.67 7.99
C ILE A 420 4.70 -22.17 7.69
N ASP A 421 3.67 -21.44 8.15
CA ASP A 421 2.28 -21.87 8.01
C ASP A 421 1.66 -21.41 6.68
N LEU A 422 2.08 -20.26 6.10
CA LEU A 422 1.49 -19.68 4.89
C LEU A 422 2.20 -20.10 3.59
N ASP A 423 3.53 -20.06 3.55
CA ASP A 423 4.28 -20.32 2.30
C ASP A 423 3.91 -21.65 1.62
N PRO A 424 3.76 -22.78 2.33
CA PRO A 424 3.38 -24.04 1.69
C PRO A 424 2.02 -24.00 0.98
N GLY A 425 1.04 -23.30 1.55
CA GLY A 425 -0.29 -23.10 0.96
C GLY A 425 -0.21 -22.22 -0.29
N MET A 426 0.56 -21.15 -0.23
CA MET A 426 0.78 -20.25 -1.37
C MET A 426 1.51 -20.93 -2.52
N ILE A 427 2.54 -21.75 -2.23
CA ILE A 427 3.25 -22.55 -3.23
C ILE A 427 2.30 -23.54 -3.90
N GLN A 428 1.48 -24.23 -3.11
CA GLN A 428 0.52 -25.21 -3.65
C GLN A 428 -0.52 -24.54 -4.53
N TYR A 429 -1.08 -23.41 -4.10
CA TYR A 429 -2.03 -22.63 -4.92
C TYR A 429 -1.42 -22.22 -6.26
N ALA A 430 -0.20 -21.71 -6.26
CA ALA A 430 0.50 -21.30 -7.47
C ALA A 430 0.75 -22.48 -8.42
N ALA A 431 1.13 -23.65 -7.86
CA ALA A 431 1.30 -24.88 -8.63
C ALA A 431 -0.02 -25.40 -9.21
N ASP A 432 -1.10 -25.36 -8.43
CA ASP A 432 -2.44 -25.75 -8.88
C ASP A 432 -2.92 -24.84 -10.02
N TYR A 433 -2.68 -23.53 -9.94
CA TYR A 433 -2.97 -22.59 -11.03
C TYR A 433 -2.21 -22.97 -12.31
N LEU A 434 -0.91 -23.22 -12.21
CA LEU A 434 -0.06 -23.58 -13.36
C LEU A 434 -0.43 -24.96 -13.96
N SER A 435 -1.04 -25.83 -13.20
CA SER A 435 -1.45 -27.18 -13.67
C SER A 435 -2.84 -27.24 -14.30
N GLN A 436 -3.58 -26.14 -14.37
CA GLN A 436 -4.92 -26.10 -14.97
C GLN A 436 -4.90 -26.48 -16.44
N GLU A 437 -5.97 -27.09 -16.92
CA GLU A 437 -6.15 -27.37 -18.34
C GLU A 437 -6.40 -26.06 -19.12
N GLY A 438 -5.76 -25.90 -20.27
CA GLY A 438 -5.95 -24.75 -21.13
C GLY A 438 -4.72 -23.86 -21.23
N SER A 439 -4.95 -22.58 -21.53
CA SER A 439 -3.90 -21.56 -21.58
C SER A 439 -4.40 -20.35 -20.82
N HIS A 440 -3.79 -20.08 -19.68
CA HIS A 440 -4.21 -19.06 -18.74
C HIS A 440 -3.02 -18.17 -18.35
N THR A 441 -3.30 -16.90 -18.15
CA THR A 441 -2.31 -15.94 -17.62
C THR A 441 -2.86 -15.33 -16.34
N GLY A 442 -2.29 -15.68 -15.19
CA GLY A 442 -2.66 -15.13 -13.89
C GLY A 442 -1.65 -14.14 -13.34
N LEU A 443 -2.08 -13.40 -12.34
CA LEU A 443 -1.23 -12.57 -11.51
C LEU A 443 -1.50 -12.90 -10.04
N MET A 444 -0.50 -13.36 -9.33
CA MET A 444 -0.55 -13.60 -7.88
C MET A 444 0.20 -12.46 -7.17
N VAL A 445 -0.46 -11.82 -6.23
CA VAL A 445 0.04 -10.66 -5.49
C VAL A 445 0.00 -10.97 -4.01
N VAL A 446 1.16 -11.25 -3.45
CA VAL A 446 1.33 -11.55 -2.01
C VAL A 446 2.57 -10.81 -1.49
N GLY A 447 2.71 -10.67 -0.18
CA GLY A 447 3.83 -9.95 0.42
C GLY A 447 5.18 -10.42 -0.11
N ALA A 448 6.07 -9.46 -0.41
CA ALA A 448 7.37 -9.74 -1.02
C ALA A 448 8.22 -10.73 -0.20
N GLY A 449 8.02 -10.80 1.11
CA GLY A 449 8.68 -11.78 1.98
C GLY A 449 8.30 -13.24 1.69
N HIS A 450 7.09 -13.50 1.19
CA HIS A 450 6.65 -14.84 0.78
C HIS A 450 7.28 -15.28 -0.54
N MET A 451 7.68 -14.33 -1.40
CA MET A 451 8.26 -14.64 -2.70
C MET A 451 9.69 -15.16 -2.61
N VAL A 452 10.50 -14.63 -1.69
CA VAL A 452 11.97 -14.75 -1.64
C VAL A 452 12.44 -15.81 -0.61
N GLY A 453 13.74 -16.15 -0.70
CA GLY A 453 14.40 -17.12 0.19
C GLY A 453 14.14 -18.58 -0.19
N ASP A 454 14.84 -19.50 0.47
CA ASP A 454 14.81 -20.95 0.18
C ASP A 454 13.43 -21.59 0.39
N THR A 455 12.60 -21.00 1.26
CA THR A 455 11.23 -21.47 1.56
C THR A 455 10.17 -20.67 0.81
N GLY A 456 10.56 -19.67 0.02
CA GLY A 456 9.64 -18.78 -0.69
C GLY A 456 8.94 -19.44 -1.88
N ILE A 457 7.90 -18.77 -2.39
CA ILE A 457 7.07 -19.25 -3.49
C ILE A 457 7.90 -19.50 -4.75
N VAL A 458 8.84 -18.60 -5.05
CA VAL A 458 9.71 -18.72 -6.23
C VAL A 458 10.53 -20.01 -6.18
N GLN A 459 11.23 -20.27 -5.08
CA GLN A 459 12.01 -21.48 -4.92
C GLN A 459 11.13 -22.72 -4.87
N GLY A 460 10.00 -22.67 -4.15
CA GLY A 460 9.05 -23.78 -4.06
C GLY A 460 8.49 -24.23 -5.42
N LEU A 461 8.25 -23.30 -6.35
CA LEU A 461 7.84 -23.62 -7.72
C LEU A 461 8.99 -24.21 -8.54
N ILE A 462 10.21 -23.69 -8.38
CA ILE A 462 11.42 -24.25 -9.04
C ILE A 462 11.62 -25.70 -8.60
N ASP A 463 11.50 -25.99 -7.31
CA ASP A 463 11.66 -27.34 -6.75
C ASP A 463 10.60 -28.33 -7.26
N GLN A 464 9.42 -27.83 -7.63
CA GLN A 464 8.35 -28.60 -8.27
C GLN A 464 8.55 -28.75 -9.80
N GLY A 465 9.59 -28.12 -10.38
CA GLY A 465 9.97 -28.29 -11.78
C GLY A 465 9.39 -27.25 -12.74
N TYR A 466 8.77 -26.20 -12.23
CA TYR A 466 8.33 -25.06 -13.05
C TYR A 466 9.53 -24.18 -13.44
N THR A 467 9.42 -23.52 -14.59
CA THR A 467 10.38 -22.47 -14.98
C THR A 467 9.94 -21.16 -14.32
N VAL A 468 10.78 -20.59 -13.47
CA VAL A 468 10.50 -19.28 -12.84
C VAL A 468 11.66 -18.34 -13.13
N GLU A 469 11.37 -17.20 -13.72
CA GLU A 469 12.37 -16.21 -14.11
C GLU A 469 11.92 -14.81 -13.63
N VAL A 470 12.89 -13.99 -13.22
CA VAL A 470 12.62 -12.56 -12.99
C VAL A 470 12.19 -11.93 -14.31
N VAL A 471 11.09 -11.21 -14.34
CA VAL A 471 10.64 -10.50 -15.55
C VAL A 471 11.71 -9.48 -15.94
N PRO A 472 12.21 -9.50 -17.19
CA PRO A 472 13.24 -8.56 -17.62
C PRO A 472 12.80 -7.10 -17.47
N ASN A 473 13.70 -6.23 -17.04
CA ASN A 473 13.46 -4.80 -17.07
C ASN A 473 13.30 -4.34 -18.51
N PRO A 474 12.33 -3.45 -18.80
CA PRO A 474 12.03 -2.99 -20.15
C PRO A 474 13.10 -2.08 -20.74
#